data_10a808c8b50d4fe43d410f9cf304cf3b
#
_entry.id   10a808c8b50d4fe43d410f9cf304cf3b
#
_cell.length_a   1.000
_cell.length_b   1.000
_cell.length_c   1.000
_cell.angle_alpha   90.00
_cell.angle_beta   90.00
_cell.angle_gamma   90.00
#
_symmetry.space_group_name_H-M   'P 1'
#
loop_
_entity.id
_entity.type
_entity.pdbx_description
1 polymer ?
#
loop_
_entity_poly.entity_id
_entity_poly.type
_entity_poly.pdbx_seq_one_letter_code
_entity_poly.pdbx_strand_id
1 'polypeptide(L)'
;MARSTILIADNSCIIRKGLRSILQNLENSEVLQLIDNKEEVCEIVNSSKPDILIINPNMLPADCADLKSKFINGNKLSLVLLSDKKKIKEEYKADAYINYLDEQDVILDLLQEIISAKNKNAIPDKNADTISSREKNILKHITLGLTNKEIADQLFISIHTVVTHRKNITQKLGIKSVSGLTVYAILHNIISMDEVK
;
A
#
# COMPACT_ATOMS: atom_id res chain seq x y z
N MET A 1 17.18 -14.37 0.11
CA MET A 1 16.65 -13.10 0.65
C MET A 1 15.61 -13.44 1.71
N ALA A 2 15.55 -12.71 2.82
CA ALA A 2 14.52 -12.94 3.84
C ALA A 2 13.16 -12.55 3.26
N ARG A 3 12.14 -13.40 3.45
CA ARG A 3 10.78 -13.11 3.05
C ARG A 3 10.12 -12.22 4.10
N SER A 4 9.36 -11.23 3.66
CA SER A 4 8.55 -10.41 4.57
C SER A 4 7.33 -11.21 5.02
N THR A 5 7.12 -11.25 6.33
CA THR A 5 6.06 -12.03 6.95
C THR A 5 4.80 -11.19 7.16
N ILE A 6 3.65 -11.71 6.77
CA ILE A 6 2.37 -10.99 6.77
C ILE A 6 1.35 -11.75 7.62
N LEU A 7 0.66 -11.04 8.51
CA LEU A 7 -0.56 -11.52 9.18
C LEU A 7 -1.78 -10.79 8.63
N ILE A 8 -2.89 -11.51 8.51
CA ILE A 8 -4.18 -10.96 8.08
C ILE A 8 -5.20 -11.22 9.19
N ALA A 9 -5.80 -10.16 9.72
CA ALA A 9 -6.82 -10.23 10.75
C ALA A 9 -8.12 -9.56 10.28
N ASP A 10 -9.16 -10.37 10.07
CA ASP A 10 -10.52 -9.94 9.71
C ASP A 10 -11.52 -10.99 10.14
N ASN A 11 -12.72 -10.61 10.55
CA ASN A 11 -13.79 -11.57 10.92
C ASN A 11 -14.38 -12.27 9.68
N SER A 12 -14.29 -11.66 8.50
CA SER A 12 -14.81 -12.25 7.27
C SER A 12 -13.83 -13.29 6.71
N CYS A 13 -14.28 -14.54 6.65
CA CYS A 13 -13.53 -15.62 6.00
C CYS A 13 -13.26 -15.33 4.51
N ILE A 14 -14.19 -14.66 3.83
CA ILE A 14 -14.05 -14.29 2.40
C ILE A 14 -12.92 -13.31 2.22
N ILE A 15 -12.87 -12.26 3.06
CA ILE A 15 -11.82 -11.24 3.01
C ILE A 15 -10.46 -11.86 3.30
N ARG A 16 -10.34 -12.66 4.36
CA ARG A 16 -9.08 -13.33 4.70
C ARG A 16 -8.57 -14.21 3.55
N LYS A 17 -9.44 -15.05 2.98
CA LYS A 17 -9.08 -15.95 1.87
C LYS A 17 -8.79 -15.18 0.59
N GLY A 18 -9.57 -14.15 0.28
CA GLY A 18 -9.36 -13.29 -0.88
C GLY A 18 -8.01 -12.58 -0.82
N LEU A 19 -7.70 -11.93 0.29
CA LEU A 19 -6.39 -11.29 0.49
C LEU A 19 -5.25 -12.28 0.41
N ARG A 20 -5.37 -13.46 1.06
CA ARG A 20 -4.34 -14.49 0.95
C ARG A 20 -4.10 -14.91 -0.49
N SER A 21 -5.15 -15.05 -1.31
CA SER A 21 -5.04 -15.38 -2.73
C SER A 21 -4.33 -14.28 -3.52
N ILE A 22 -4.67 -13.00 -3.26
CA ILE A 22 -4.01 -11.85 -3.88
C ILE A 22 -2.52 -11.83 -3.52
N LEU A 23 -2.20 -12.03 -2.23
CA LEU A 23 -0.84 -11.94 -1.70
C LEU A 23 0.07 -13.10 -2.13
N GLN A 24 -0.46 -14.18 -2.70
CA GLN A 24 0.35 -15.24 -3.33
C GLN A 24 1.18 -14.71 -4.51
N ASN A 25 0.73 -13.61 -5.14
CA ASN A 25 1.44 -12.96 -6.25
C ASN A 25 2.45 -11.90 -5.77
N LEU A 26 2.58 -11.68 -4.46
CA LEU A 26 3.52 -10.70 -3.90
C LEU A 26 4.89 -11.34 -3.71
N GLU A 27 5.86 -10.88 -4.48
CA GLU A 27 7.24 -11.40 -4.41
C GLU A 27 7.88 -11.15 -3.04
N ASN A 28 8.70 -12.09 -2.61
CA ASN A 28 9.45 -12.01 -1.34
C ASN A 28 8.57 -11.82 -0.10
N SER A 29 7.36 -12.33 -0.12
CA SER A 29 6.45 -12.31 1.03
C SER A 29 5.91 -13.70 1.37
N GLU A 30 5.41 -13.84 2.59
CA GLU A 30 4.75 -15.04 3.09
C GLU A 30 3.63 -14.66 4.05
N VAL A 31 2.42 -15.19 3.81
CA VAL A 31 1.30 -15.05 4.74
C VAL A 31 1.39 -16.14 5.79
N LEU A 32 1.77 -15.78 7.02
CA LEU A 32 1.97 -16.72 8.11
C LEU A 32 0.65 -17.29 8.62
N GLN A 33 -0.33 -16.42 8.89
CA GLN A 33 -1.58 -16.84 9.51
C GLN A 33 -2.74 -15.90 9.17
N LEU A 34 -3.96 -16.46 9.19
CA LEU A 34 -5.23 -15.76 9.08
C LEU A 34 -5.91 -15.77 10.45
N ILE A 35 -6.20 -14.59 11.01
CA ILE A 35 -6.75 -14.43 12.35
C ILE A 35 -8.22 -14.01 12.23
N ASP A 36 -9.13 -14.73 12.86
CA ASP A 36 -10.57 -14.44 12.88
C ASP A 36 -11.11 -14.08 14.28
N ASN A 37 -10.31 -14.32 15.29
CA ASN A 37 -10.65 -13.97 16.68
C ASN A 37 -9.84 -12.73 17.11
N LYS A 38 -10.56 -11.68 17.53
CA LYS A 38 -9.98 -10.42 18.01
C LYS A 38 -9.07 -10.61 19.22
N GLU A 39 -9.42 -11.53 20.12
CA GLU A 39 -8.70 -11.76 21.37
C GLU A 39 -7.31 -12.39 21.13
N GLU A 40 -7.16 -13.13 20.04
CA GLU A 40 -5.91 -13.80 19.67
C GLU A 40 -4.90 -12.88 18.94
N VAL A 41 -5.36 -11.72 18.42
CA VAL A 41 -4.52 -10.83 17.61
C VAL A 41 -3.23 -10.47 18.34
N CYS A 42 -3.32 -10.03 19.60
CA CYS A 42 -2.16 -9.58 20.37
C CYS A 42 -1.17 -10.72 20.63
N GLU A 43 -1.66 -11.91 20.99
CA GLU A 43 -0.83 -13.07 21.29
C GLU A 43 -0.08 -13.54 20.01
N ILE A 44 -0.81 -13.67 18.91
CA ILE A 44 -0.24 -14.13 17.63
C ILE A 44 0.78 -13.14 17.09
N VAL A 45 0.51 -11.83 17.16
CA VAL A 45 1.47 -10.80 16.71
C VAL A 45 2.73 -10.81 17.58
N ASN A 46 2.59 -10.98 18.90
CA ASN A 46 3.74 -11.03 19.81
C ASN A 46 4.60 -12.29 19.61
N SER A 47 3.97 -13.44 19.35
CA SER A 47 4.70 -14.71 19.16
C SER A 47 5.33 -14.81 17.78
N SER A 48 4.64 -14.45 16.71
CA SER A 48 5.10 -14.57 15.33
C SER A 48 5.97 -13.41 14.84
N LYS A 49 5.89 -12.23 15.48
CA LYS A 49 6.64 -11.00 15.15
C LYS A 49 6.61 -10.69 13.64
N PRO A 50 5.44 -10.48 13.06
CA PRO A 50 5.33 -10.26 11.63
C PRO A 50 5.93 -8.93 11.19
N ASP A 51 6.30 -8.83 9.93
CA ASP A 51 6.72 -7.57 9.32
C ASP A 51 5.53 -6.66 9.02
N ILE A 52 4.41 -7.24 8.60
CA ILE A 52 3.19 -6.52 8.20
C ILE A 52 1.98 -7.16 8.89
N LEU A 53 1.14 -6.32 9.48
CA LEU A 53 -0.18 -6.70 9.98
C LEU A 53 -1.23 -5.99 9.15
N ILE A 54 -2.02 -6.76 8.39
CA ILE A 54 -3.21 -6.27 7.67
C ILE A 54 -4.40 -6.59 8.56
N ILE A 55 -5.12 -5.56 9.04
CA ILE A 55 -6.16 -5.75 10.06
C ILE A 55 -7.40 -4.90 9.80
N ASN A 56 -8.56 -5.51 10.00
CA ASN A 56 -9.82 -4.79 10.11
C ASN A 56 -9.83 -3.99 11.43
N PRO A 57 -10.11 -2.68 11.41
CA PRO A 57 -10.15 -1.84 12.61
C PRO A 57 -11.03 -2.38 13.75
N ASN A 58 -12.12 -3.07 13.42
CA ASN A 58 -12.99 -3.68 14.40
C ASN A 58 -12.34 -4.84 15.18
N MET A 59 -11.27 -5.40 14.65
CA MET A 59 -10.46 -6.44 15.29
C MET A 59 -9.31 -5.88 16.12
N LEU A 60 -9.13 -4.55 16.14
CA LEU A 60 -8.17 -3.93 17.05
C LEU A 60 -8.69 -4.04 18.49
N PRO A 61 -7.90 -4.58 19.42
CA PRO A 61 -8.25 -4.59 20.83
C PRO A 61 -8.43 -3.16 21.36
N ALA A 62 -9.37 -2.93 22.28
CA ALA A 62 -9.68 -1.60 22.82
C ALA A 62 -8.47 -0.90 23.48
N ASP A 63 -7.54 -1.69 24.01
CA ASP A 63 -6.32 -1.22 24.68
C ASP A 63 -5.16 -0.95 23.71
N CYS A 64 -5.38 -1.11 22.42
CA CYS A 64 -4.34 -1.02 21.38
C CYS A 64 -4.35 0.31 20.62
N ALA A 65 -4.79 1.41 21.21
CA ALA A 65 -4.65 2.76 20.63
C ALA A 65 -3.18 3.07 20.24
N ASP A 66 -2.24 2.30 20.77
CA ASP A 66 -0.81 2.39 20.49
C ASP A 66 -0.22 1.01 20.12
N LEU A 67 -0.85 0.35 19.13
CA LEU A 67 -0.36 -0.95 18.61
C LEU A 67 1.11 -0.90 18.25
N LYS A 68 1.57 0.21 17.67
CA LYS A 68 2.99 0.39 17.31
C LYS A 68 3.89 0.36 18.54
N SER A 69 3.51 0.98 19.66
CA SER A 69 4.35 1.02 20.86
C SER A 69 4.38 -0.32 21.59
N LYS A 70 3.28 -1.06 21.58
CA LYS A 70 3.19 -2.38 22.23
C LYS A 70 3.93 -3.49 21.48
N PHE A 71 4.02 -3.38 20.14
CA PHE A 71 4.69 -4.39 19.29
C PHE A 71 6.12 -4.03 18.87
N ILE A 72 6.61 -2.84 19.23
CA ILE A 72 7.96 -2.33 18.89
C ILE A 72 9.03 -2.82 19.90
N ASN A 73 9.04 -4.07 20.28
CA ASN A 73 10.24 -4.65 20.88
C ASN A 73 11.22 -5.11 19.78
N GLY A 74 11.78 -4.15 19.01
CA GLY A 74 12.89 -4.37 18.09
C GLY A 74 12.56 -4.65 16.62
N ASN A 75 11.35 -5.07 16.26
CA ASN A 75 10.92 -5.23 14.87
C ASN A 75 9.94 -4.11 14.48
N LYS A 76 10.23 -3.43 13.40
CA LYS A 76 9.39 -2.37 12.85
C LYS A 76 8.16 -2.97 12.15
N LEU A 77 7.12 -3.30 12.92
CA LEU A 77 5.84 -3.74 12.39
C LEU A 77 5.21 -2.63 11.53
N SER A 78 4.79 -2.95 10.32
CA SER A 78 3.95 -2.07 9.50
C SER A 78 2.48 -2.42 9.69
N LEU A 79 1.69 -1.43 10.11
CA LEU A 79 0.26 -1.57 10.33
C LEU A 79 -0.49 -1.11 9.07
N VAL A 80 -1.26 -2.02 8.47
CA VAL A 80 -2.12 -1.75 7.31
C VAL A 80 -3.56 -1.98 7.72
N LEU A 81 -4.40 -0.97 7.60
CA LEU A 81 -5.82 -1.08 7.94
C LEU A 81 -6.66 -1.49 6.73
N LEU A 82 -7.62 -2.40 6.96
CA LEU A 82 -8.65 -2.80 6.01
C LEU A 82 -9.95 -2.09 6.32
N SER A 83 -10.42 -1.18 5.49
CA SER A 83 -11.69 -0.48 5.75
C SER A 83 -12.21 0.24 4.51
N ASP A 84 -13.51 0.48 4.45
CA ASP A 84 -14.19 1.36 3.51
C ASP A 84 -14.13 2.86 3.91
N LYS A 85 -13.63 3.19 5.10
CA LYS A 85 -13.64 4.54 5.69
C LYS A 85 -12.26 5.18 5.67
N LYS A 86 -12.11 6.29 4.92
CA LYS A 86 -10.84 7.06 4.80
C LYS A 86 -10.28 7.61 6.11
N LYS A 87 -11.13 8.02 7.07
CA LYS A 87 -10.71 8.72 8.31
C LYS A 87 -9.98 7.84 9.33
N ILE A 88 -10.06 6.54 9.19
CA ILE A 88 -9.52 5.57 10.16
C ILE A 88 -7.99 5.59 10.24
N LYS A 89 -7.29 5.91 9.15
CA LYS A 89 -5.83 5.90 9.11
C LYS A 89 -5.18 6.87 10.10
N GLU A 90 -5.76 8.07 10.25
CA GLU A 90 -5.23 9.11 11.14
C GLU A 90 -5.47 8.76 12.60
N GLU A 91 -6.64 8.18 12.91
CA GLU A 91 -7.02 7.74 14.25
C GLU A 91 -6.06 6.67 14.82
N TYR A 92 -5.65 5.72 14.00
CA TYR A 92 -4.81 4.58 14.41
C TYR A 92 -3.32 4.73 14.06
N LYS A 93 -2.87 5.85 13.51
CA LYS A 93 -1.48 6.08 13.08
C LYS A 93 -0.93 4.94 12.21
N ALA A 94 -1.76 4.38 11.35
CA ALA A 94 -1.39 3.28 10.48
C ALA A 94 -0.40 3.72 9.39
N ASP A 95 0.46 2.80 8.94
CA ASP A 95 1.41 3.06 7.85
C ASP A 95 0.69 3.16 6.51
N ALA A 96 -0.32 2.30 6.31
CA ALA A 96 -1.08 2.25 5.09
C ALA A 96 -2.54 1.85 5.34
N TYR A 97 -3.31 1.90 4.26
CA TYR A 97 -4.73 1.63 4.24
C TYR A 97 -5.10 0.93 2.93
N ILE A 98 -5.87 -0.13 3.02
CA ILE A 98 -6.45 -0.88 1.89
C ILE A 98 -7.97 -0.73 1.96
N ASN A 99 -8.59 -0.31 0.86
CA ASN A 99 -10.03 -0.31 0.73
C ASN A 99 -10.48 -1.69 0.22
N TYR A 100 -11.63 -2.18 0.68
CA TYR A 100 -12.23 -3.43 0.18
C TYR A 100 -12.58 -3.36 -1.32
N LEU A 101 -12.67 -2.16 -1.89
CA LEU A 101 -12.95 -1.92 -3.30
C LEU A 101 -11.68 -1.71 -4.14
N ASP A 102 -10.50 -1.75 -3.51
CA ASP A 102 -9.24 -1.62 -4.25
C ASP A 102 -9.04 -2.83 -5.16
N GLU A 103 -8.56 -2.58 -6.36
CA GLU A 103 -8.17 -3.63 -7.29
C GLU A 103 -6.90 -4.35 -6.81
N GLN A 104 -6.72 -5.58 -7.27
CA GLN A 104 -5.60 -6.43 -6.86
C GLN A 104 -4.24 -5.74 -7.03
N ASP A 105 -4.02 -5.08 -8.18
CA ASP A 105 -2.74 -4.43 -8.49
C ASP A 105 -2.43 -3.28 -7.52
N VAL A 106 -3.48 -2.54 -7.11
CA VAL A 106 -3.35 -1.46 -6.13
C VAL A 106 -2.90 -2.00 -4.76
N ILE A 107 -3.45 -3.13 -4.34
CA ILE A 107 -3.11 -3.79 -3.08
C ILE A 107 -1.66 -4.28 -3.13
N LEU A 108 -1.28 -4.96 -4.22
CA LEU A 108 0.06 -5.51 -4.38
C LEU A 108 1.14 -4.42 -4.41
N ASP A 109 0.92 -3.34 -5.16
CA ASP A 109 1.86 -2.21 -5.23
C ASP A 109 2.05 -1.53 -3.88
N LEU A 110 0.95 -1.29 -3.14
CA LEU A 110 1.01 -0.71 -1.80
C LEU A 110 1.89 -1.55 -0.86
N LEU A 111 1.69 -2.86 -0.87
CA LEU A 111 2.44 -3.76 0.00
C LEU A 111 3.89 -3.92 -0.47
N GLN A 112 4.15 -3.93 -1.77
CA GLN A 112 5.50 -3.94 -2.32
C GLN A 112 6.29 -2.68 -1.94
N GLU A 113 5.64 -1.50 -1.91
CA GLU A 113 6.25 -0.26 -1.41
C GLU A 113 6.64 -0.37 0.07
N ILE A 114 5.77 -0.95 0.92
CA ILE A 114 6.04 -1.17 2.34
C ILE A 114 7.23 -2.11 2.53
N ILE A 115 7.26 -3.23 1.80
CA ILE A 115 8.35 -4.21 1.84
C ILE A 115 9.67 -3.58 1.39
N SER A 116 9.64 -2.84 0.28
CA SER A 116 10.82 -2.18 -0.27
C SER A 116 11.36 -1.09 0.66
N ALA A 117 10.49 -0.35 1.33
CA ALA A 117 10.89 0.67 2.31
C ALA A 117 11.60 0.06 3.52
N LYS A 118 11.22 -1.14 3.95
CA LYS A 118 11.90 -1.89 5.02
C LYS A 118 13.28 -2.40 4.61
N ASN A 119 13.40 -2.84 3.37
CA ASN A 119 14.65 -3.38 2.81
C ASN A 119 15.67 -2.28 2.44
N LYS A 120 15.31 -1.00 2.44
CA LYS A 120 16.22 0.13 2.15
C LYS A 120 17.36 0.33 3.15
N ASN A 121 17.48 -0.50 4.18
CA ASN A 121 18.74 -0.68 4.91
C ASN A 121 19.72 -1.64 4.19
N ALA A 122 19.37 -2.20 3.03
CA ALA A 122 20.20 -3.05 2.19
C ALA A 122 20.13 -2.57 0.75
N ILE A 123 21.22 -1.93 0.28
CA ILE A 123 21.65 -1.66 -1.12
C ILE A 123 20.54 -1.14 -2.08
N PRO A 124 20.70 0.01 -2.72
CA PRO A 124 19.75 0.53 -3.71
C PRO A 124 19.66 -0.46 -4.89
N ASP A 125 18.48 -1.04 -5.05
CA ASP A 125 18.14 -1.91 -6.18
C ASP A 125 18.21 -1.08 -7.48
N LYS A 126 19.00 -1.56 -8.46
CA LYS A 126 19.24 -0.90 -9.76
C LYS A 126 18.00 -0.83 -10.67
N ASN A 127 16.83 -1.28 -10.23
CA ASN A 127 15.54 -1.14 -10.92
C ASN A 127 14.74 0.11 -10.51
N ALA A 128 15.41 1.10 -9.90
CA ALA A 128 14.77 2.34 -9.45
C ALA A 128 14.18 3.21 -10.58
N ASP A 129 14.46 2.88 -11.85
CA ASP A 129 14.05 3.67 -13.02
C ASP A 129 12.71 3.24 -13.63
N THR A 130 12.10 2.15 -13.16
CA THR A 130 10.78 1.71 -13.65
C THR A 130 9.65 2.27 -12.78
N ILE A 131 8.64 2.84 -13.46
CA ILE A 131 7.43 3.34 -12.80
C ILE A 131 6.60 2.15 -12.32
N SER A 132 6.21 2.13 -11.03
CA SER A 132 5.30 1.11 -10.47
C SER A 132 3.89 1.22 -11.08
N SER A 133 3.07 0.17 -10.95
CA SER A 133 1.68 0.20 -11.44
C SER A 133 0.88 1.31 -10.75
N ARG A 134 1.14 1.59 -9.47
CA ARG A 134 0.54 2.72 -8.76
C ARG A 134 0.94 4.07 -9.34
N GLU A 135 2.21 4.23 -9.63
CA GLU A 135 2.73 5.44 -10.28
C GLU A 135 2.17 5.60 -11.70
N LYS A 136 2.00 4.50 -12.46
CA LYS A 136 1.31 4.52 -13.76
C LYS A 136 -0.13 4.99 -13.64
N ASN A 137 -0.86 4.48 -12.65
CA ASN A 137 -2.25 4.88 -12.40
C ASN A 137 -2.34 6.37 -12.04
N ILE A 138 -1.48 6.86 -11.16
CA ILE A 138 -1.42 8.29 -10.82
C ILE A 138 -0.98 9.12 -12.03
N LEU A 139 0.00 8.64 -12.81
CA LEU A 139 0.43 9.29 -14.04
C LEU A 139 -0.71 9.44 -15.04
N LYS A 140 -1.53 8.40 -15.24
CA LYS A 140 -2.74 8.45 -16.07
C LYS A 140 -3.64 9.61 -15.66
N HIS A 141 -3.94 9.75 -14.38
CA HIS A 141 -4.82 10.82 -13.89
C HIS A 141 -4.19 12.22 -14.03
N ILE A 142 -2.87 12.33 -13.85
CA ILE A 142 -2.14 13.59 -14.08
C ILE A 142 -2.28 14.03 -15.53
N THR A 143 -2.12 13.11 -16.47
CA THR A 143 -2.15 13.39 -17.90
C THR A 143 -3.57 13.69 -18.41
N LEU A 144 -4.59 13.20 -17.72
CA LEU A 144 -6.00 13.58 -17.93
C LEU A 144 -6.36 14.93 -17.32
N GLY A 145 -5.42 15.65 -16.70
CA GLY A 145 -5.61 16.99 -16.18
C GLY A 145 -6.23 17.08 -14.79
N LEU A 146 -6.32 15.97 -14.05
CA LEU A 146 -6.89 15.97 -12.72
C LEU A 146 -5.97 16.68 -11.71
N THR A 147 -6.58 17.41 -10.78
CA THR A 147 -5.89 18.02 -9.63
C THR A 147 -5.49 16.96 -8.61
N ASN A 148 -4.53 17.27 -7.75
CA ASN A 148 -4.11 16.35 -6.69
C ASN A 148 -5.26 15.94 -5.78
N LYS A 149 -6.25 16.81 -5.56
CA LYS A 149 -7.44 16.52 -4.76
C LYS A 149 -8.34 15.52 -5.46
N GLU A 150 -8.63 15.72 -6.75
CA GLU A 150 -9.44 14.81 -7.55
C GLU A 150 -8.78 13.42 -7.66
N ILE A 151 -7.46 13.38 -7.89
CA ILE A 151 -6.70 12.14 -7.91
C ILE A 151 -6.79 11.43 -6.54
N ALA A 152 -6.62 12.17 -5.45
CA ALA A 152 -6.73 11.63 -4.10
C ALA A 152 -8.13 11.06 -3.83
N ASP A 153 -9.17 11.74 -4.32
CA ASP A 153 -10.56 11.32 -4.18
C ASP A 153 -10.88 10.08 -5.03
N GLN A 154 -10.41 10.03 -6.28
CA GLN A 154 -10.63 8.89 -7.16
C GLN A 154 -9.87 7.64 -6.72
N LEU A 155 -8.62 7.81 -6.29
CA LEU A 155 -7.75 6.70 -5.91
C LEU A 155 -7.83 6.35 -4.42
N PHE A 156 -8.75 6.99 -3.68
CA PHE A 156 -8.98 6.76 -2.25
C PHE A 156 -7.71 6.88 -1.38
N ILE A 157 -6.83 7.84 -1.68
CA ILE A 157 -5.59 8.12 -0.94
C ILE A 157 -5.55 9.56 -0.43
N SER A 158 -4.58 9.90 0.40
CA SER A 158 -4.39 11.28 0.85
C SER A 158 -3.80 12.16 -0.27
N ILE A 159 -4.11 13.46 -0.24
CA ILE A 159 -3.47 14.45 -1.15
C ILE A 159 -1.94 14.39 -0.99
N HIS A 160 -1.45 14.21 0.23
CA HIS A 160 -0.02 14.09 0.52
C HIS A 160 0.60 12.86 -0.17
N THR A 161 -0.12 11.75 -0.21
CA THR A 161 0.29 10.53 -0.92
C THR A 161 0.41 10.80 -2.42
N VAL A 162 -0.57 11.49 -3.03
CA VAL A 162 -0.51 11.89 -4.45
C VAL A 162 0.71 12.77 -4.73
N VAL A 163 0.97 13.77 -3.87
CA VAL A 163 2.14 14.66 -4.01
C VAL A 163 3.44 13.87 -3.96
N THR A 164 3.54 12.91 -3.05
CA THR A 164 4.72 12.04 -2.93
C THR A 164 4.93 11.18 -4.18
N HIS A 165 3.87 10.55 -4.71
CA HIS A 165 3.97 9.79 -5.95
C HIS A 165 4.33 10.66 -7.15
N ARG A 166 3.74 11.87 -7.28
CA ARG A 166 4.13 12.81 -8.34
C ARG A 166 5.61 13.16 -8.29
N LYS A 167 6.15 13.40 -7.09
CA LYS A 167 7.57 13.66 -6.88
C LYS A 167 8.41 12.45 -7.33
N ASN A 168 8.02 11.25 -6.95
CA ASN A 168 8.71 10.01 -7.32
C ASN A 168 8.68 9.78 -8.84
N ILE A 169 7.51 9.96 -9.48
CA ILE A 169 7.34 9.85 -10.94
C ILE A 169 8.28 10.83 -11.65
N THR A 170 8.25 12.11 -11.27
CA THR A 170 9.12 13.13 -11.91
C THR A 170 10.60 12.85 -11.69
N GLN A 171 10.97 12.30 -10.55
CA GLN A 171 12.35 11.93 -10.23
C GLN A 171 12.81 10.71 -11.04
N LYS A 172 11.99 9.66 -11.11
CA LYS A 172 12.28 8.43 -11.85
C LYS A 172 12.37 8.67 -13.37
N LEU A 173 11.46 9.49 -13.90
CA LEU A 173 11.43 9.78 -15.34
C LEU A 173 12.36 10.91 -15.77
N GLY A 174 12.82 11.74 -14.87
CA GLY A 174 13.54 12.98 -15.21
C GLY A 174 12.64 14.03 -15.88
N ILE A 175 11.31 13.83 -15.93
CA ILE A 175 10.35 14.69 -16.64
C ILE A 175 9.61 15.55 -15.61
N LYS A 176 9.72 16.88 -15.74
CA LYS A 176 9.12 17.84 -14.80
C LYS A 176 7.81 18.46 -15.29
N SER A 177 7.58 18.52 -16.61
CA SER A 177 6.39 19.13 -17.19
C SER A 177 5.26 18.13 -17.37
N VAL A 178 4.01 18.58 -17.17
CA VAL A 178 2.82 17.73 -17.40
C VAL A 178 2.75 17.31 -18.87
N SER A 179 3.06 18.20 -19.81
CA SER A 179 3.10 17.87 -21.24
C SER A 179 4.11 16.76 -21.55
N GLY A 180 5.30 16.79 -20.94
CA GLY A 180 6.30 15.74 -21.08
C GLY A 180 5.83 14.41 -20.49
N LEU A 181 5.15 14.44 -19.33
CA LEU A 181 4.54 13.27 -18.73
C LEU A 181 3.42 12.69 -19.61
N THR A 182 2.65 13.54 -20.29
CA THR A 182 1.60 13.12 -21.24
C THR A 182 2.22 12.39 -22.43
N VAL A 183 3.27 12.96 -23.04
CA VAL A 183 3.98 12.29 -24.14
C VAL A 183 4.54 10.93 -23.70
N TYR A 184 5.17 10.87 -22.52
CA TYR A 184 5.67 9.62 -21.97
C TYR A 184 4.55 8.58 -21.81
N ALA A 185 3.41 8.99 -21.24
CA ALA A 185 2.27 8.10 -20.99
C ALA A 185 1.66 7.53 -22.29
N ILE A 186 1.62 8.33 -23.37
CA ILE A 186 1.19 7.87 -24.70
C ILE A 186 2.19 6.86 -25.28
N LEU A 187 3.48 7.18 -25.28
CA LEU A 187 4.53 6.32 -25.81
C LEU A 187 4.61 4.95 -25.12
N HIS A 188 4.26 4.90 -23.84
CA HIS A 188 4.26 3.68 -23.04
C HIS A 188 2.87 3.02 -22.90
N ASN A 189 1.89 3.43 -23.73
CA ASN A 189 0.52 2.89 -23.74
C ASN A 189 -0.19 2.95 -22.37
N ILE A 190 0.12 3.94 -21.53
CA ILE A 190 -0.55 4.20 -20.27
C ILE A 190 -1.89 4.90 -20.51
N ILE A 191 -1.93 5.75 -21.53
CA ILE A 191 -3.13 6.41 -22.07
C ILE A 191 -3.13 6.35 -23.59
N SER A 192 -4.33 6.44 -24.19
CA SER A 192 -4.47 6.61 -25.64
C SER A 192 -4.49 8.10 -26.00
N MET A 193 -4.18 8.43 -27.28
CA MET A 193 -4.28 9.82 -27.77
C MET A 193 -5.69 10.38 -27.64
N ASP A 194 -6.71 9.54 -27.77
CA ASP A 194 -8.14 9.94 -27.70
C ASP A 194 -8.59 10.29 -26.26
N GLU A 195 -7.83 9.88 -25.24
CA GLU A 195 -8.13 10.20 -23.83
C GLU A 195 -7.59 11.59 -23.41
N VAL A 196 -6.70 12.20 -24.21
CA VAL A 196 -6.09 13.51 -23.90
C VAL A 196 -7.01 14.61 -24.42
N LYS A 197 -7.50 15.45 -23.51
CA LYS A 197 -8.32 16.66 -23.87
C LYS A 197 -7.45 17.84 -24.23
#